data_2eda6bcad80bdd79ae8f26cb3f2a1a0d
#
_entry.id   2eda6bcad80bdd79ae8f26cb3f2a1a0d
#
_cell.length_a   1.000
_cell.length_b   1.000
_cell.length_c   1.000
_cell.angle_alpha   90.00
_cell.angle_beta   90.00
_cell.angle_gamma   90.00
#
_symmetry.space_group_name_H-M   'P 1'
#
loop_
_entity.id
_entity.type
_entity.pdbx_description
1 polymer ?
#
loop_
_entity_poly.entity_id
_entity_poly.type
_entity_poly.pdbx_seq_one_letter_code
_entity_poly.pdbx_strand_id
1 'polypeptide(L)'
;VNSRGVYDRKNSNSDNGSGDRRLTSYDKSAVGWGHLASAGLWITMQQEFNAGEFVWTGFDYIGEPTPYNWQGTGANGTWPNIAKNSYFGIIDTAGIPKDSHYLYQSQWNDNENTLHVLPVWNEDEIMLDNSGKAEVVVYSDAPVVKLYLNGKEIGSATATHTDTPTGGYQNYTSGTGCFDSSKANGHTSLYATFQVPYEVGTLEAKAFEADGVTEIKDTDGRNVAETTGKGSKLTVKADRSEITADGKDLSFVEIDVTDRDGRE
;
A
#
# COMPACT_ATOMS: atom_id res chain seq x y z
N VAL A 1 2.31 7.69 6.26
CA VAL A 1 1.37 8.51 5.49
C VAL A 1 1.37 8.04 4.07
N ASN A 2 0.24 7.64 3.57
CA ASN A 2 0.19 7.24 2.19
C ASN A 2 -1.18 7.44 1.56
N SER A 3 -1.18 7.48 0.25
CA SER A 3 -2.36 7.43 -0.57
C SER A 3 -2.58 6.01 -1.08
N ARG A 4 -3.68 5.78 -1.76
CA ARG A 4 -4.02 4.47 -2.31
C ARG A 4 -3.35 4.29 -3.66
N GLY A 5 -2.30 3.49 -3.69
CA GLY A 5 -1.63 3.07 -4.91
C GLY A 5 -0.83 4.13 -5.67
N VAL A 6 -0.67 5.32 -5.13
CA VAL A 6 0.03 6.42 -5.81
C VAL A 6 1.46 6.55 -5.30
N TYR A 7 2.40 6.67 -6.21
CA TYR A 7 3.79 7.00 -5.91
C TYR A 7 4.07 8.48 -6.16
N ASP A 8 4.54 9.21 -5.15
CA ASP A 8 4.88 10.62 -5.33
C ASP A 8 6.15 10.76 -6.17
N ARG A 9 5.97 11.25 -7.37
CA ARG A 9 7.05 11.44 -8.36
C ARG A 9 7.99 12.57 -8.02
N LYS A 10 7.56 13.55 -7.21
CA LYS A 10 8.32 14.79 -7.00
C LYS A 10 8.98 14.86 -5.66
N ASN A 11 8.39 14.25 -4.65
CA ASN A 11 8.84 14.40 -3.28
C ASN A 11 8.42 13.22 -2.40
N SER A 12 8.98 12.07 -2.71
CA SER A 12 8.67 10.81 -2.02
C SER A 12 9.02 10.78 -0.53
N ASN A 13 9.73 11.80 -0.03
CA ASN A 13 10.13 11.92 1.37
C ASN A 13 9.44 13.09 2.09
N SER A 14 8.40 13.66 1.50
CA SER A 14 7.78 14.85 2.08
C SER A 14 6.70 14.47 3.07
N ASP A 15 6.97 14.74 4.32
CA ASP A 15 5.98 14.79 5.38
C ASP A 15 5.11 16.07 5.33
N ASN A 16 5.45 17.01 4.46
CA ASN A 16 4.76 18.28 4.27
C ASN A 16 3.83 18.30 3.06
N GLY A 17 3.65 17.18 2.43
CA GLY A 17 3.01 17.10 1.12
C GLY A 17 3.93 17.66 0.02
N SER A 18 3.85 17.11 -1.15
CA SER A 18 4.49 17.66 -2.33
C SER A 18 3.78 18.95 -2.76
N GLY A 19 4.46 19.80 -3.51
CA GLY A 19 3.85 21.00 -4.09
C GLY A 19 2.65 20.69 -5.00
N ASP A 20 2.52 19.46 -5.46
CA ASP A 20 1.40 18.94 -6.25
C ASP A 20 0.34 18.20 -5.41
N ARG A 21 0.45 18.22 -4.08
CA ARG A 21 -0.51 17.64 -3.12
C ARG A 21 -0.61 16.10 -3.17
N ARG A 22 0.47 15.43 -3.57
CA ARG A 22 0.56 13.98 -3.58
C ARG A 22 1.29 13.46 -2.36
N LEU A 23 0.86 12.31 -1.88
CA LEU A 23 1.51 11.52 -0.85
C LEU A 23 1.93 10.19 -1.46
N THR A 24 3.07 9.67 -1.04
CA THR A 24 3.50 8.36 -1.50
C THR A 24 2.69 7.25 -0.81
N SER A 25 2.34 6.22 -1.56
CA SER A 25 1.78 4.98 -1.04
C SER A 25 2.86 4.00 -0.54
N TYR A 26 4.10 4.25 -0.90
CA TYR A 26 5.23 3.42 -0.52
C TYR A 26 5.67 3.66 0.93
N ASP A 27 6.22 2.63 1.55
CA ASP A 27 6.85 2.71 2.88
C ASP A 27 8.21 3.43 2.79
N LYS A 28 8.20 4.69 2.35
CA LYS A 28 9.42 5.51 2.11
C LYS A 28 9.38 6.88 2.77
N SER A 29 8.27 7.22 3.39
CA SER A 29 8.08 8.53 3.99
C SER A 29 7.46 8.41 5.37
N ALA A 30 7.98 9.17 6.31
CA ALA A 30 7.44 9.36 7.63
C ALA A 30 7.53 10.84 7.99
N VAL A 31 6.70 11.28 8.95
CA VAL A 31 6.85 12.61 9.55
C VAL A 31 8.19 12.69 10.31
N GLY A 32 8.74 13.89 10.49
CA GLY A 32 10.06 14.08 11.10
C GLY A 32 10.23 13.53 12.52
N TRP A 33 9.14 13.25 13.21
CA TRP A 33 9.08 12.62 14.54
C TRP A 33 8.55 11.18 14.53
N GLY A 34 8.32 10.60 13.32
CA GLY A 34 7.82 9.25 13.13
C GLY A 34 8.85 8.34 12.49
N HIS A 35 8.44 7.11 12.24
CA HIS A 35 9.25 6.08 11.59
C HIS A 35 8.49 5.49 10.39
N LEU A 36 9.22 4.86 9.49
CA LEU A 36 8.63 4.00 8.47
C LEU A 36 7.95 2.81 9.13
N ALA A 37 6.85 2.35 8.57
CA ALA A 37 6.10 1.21 9.11
C ALA A 37 6.98 -0.04 9.23
N SER A 38 7.73 -0.38 8.18
CA SER A 38 8.64 -1.52 8.20
C SER A 38 9.74 -1.41 9.26
N ALA A 39 10.23 -0.20 9.52
CA ALA A 39 11.25 0.02 10.54
C ALA A 39 10.71 -0.20 11.95
N GLY A 40 9.50 0.34 12.23
CA GLY A 40 8.82 0.13 13.51
C GLY A 40 8.53 -1.34 13.76
N LEU A 41 7.89 -2.01 12.81
CA LEU A 41 7.61 -3.44 12.84
C LEU A 41 8.86 -4.28 13.12
N TRP A 42 9.92 -4.04 12.35
CA TRP A 42 11.15 -4.82 12.47
C TRP A 42 11.82 -4.64 13.84
N ILE A 43 11.93 -3.41 14.33
CA ILE A 43 12.52 -3.12 15.64
C ILE A 43 11.69 -3.76 16.77
N THR A 44 10.37 -3.61 16.70
CA THR A 44 9.44 -4.14 17.69
C THR A 44 9.57 -5.66 17.82
N MET A 45 9.60 -6.35 16.69
CA MET A 45 9.71 -7.82 16.68
C MET A 45 11.04 -8.36 17.21
N GLN A 46 12.11 -7.57 17.21
CA GLN A 46 13.44 -7.99 17.69
C GLN A 46 13.59 -7.92 19.23
N GLN A 47 12.67 -7.32 19.96
CA GLN A 47 12.87 -6.98 21.37
C GLN A 47 11.98 -7.81 22.30
N GLU A 48 12.58 -8.67 23.12
CA GLU A 48 11.88 -9.51 24.09
C GLU A 48 11.05 -8.73 25.13
N PHE A 49 11.48 -7.51 25.45
CA PHE A 49 10.80 -6.67 26.43
C PHE A 49 9.68 -5.81 25.84
N ASN A 50 9.52 -5.83 24.52
CA ASN A 50 8.53 -5.02 23.82
C ASN A 50 7.26 -5.84 23.57
N ALA A 51 6.15 -5.42 24.15
CA ALA A 51 4.87 -6.09 24.01
C ALA A 51 4.17 -5.81 22.66
N GLY A 52 4.71 -4.92 21.85
CA GLY A 52 4.14 -4.52 20.56
C GLY A 52 4.22 -3.02 20.32
N GLU A 53 3.57 -2.55 19.28
CA GLU A 53 3.47 -1.14 18.93
C GLU A 53 2.03 -0.74 18.63
N PHE A 54 1.74 0.54 18.72
CA PHE A 54 0.49 1.13 18.29
C PHE A 54 0.76 2.05 17.10
N VAL A 55 0.08 1.80 16.02
CA VAL A 55 0.16 2.66 14.85
C VAL A 55 -0.61 3.94 15.10
N TRP A 56 0.01 5.10 14.91
CA TRP A 56 -0.67 6.38 14.86
C TRP A 56 -0.81 6.84 13.41
N THR A 57 -2.01 6.60 12.78
CA THR A 57 -3.18 6.04 13.45
C THR A 57 -3.79 4.89 12.67
N GLY A 58 -4.71 4.16 13.34
CA GLY A 58 -5.51 3.16 12.63
C GLY A 58 -6.38 3.80 11.55
N PHE A 59 -7.07 4.89 11.90
CA PHE A 59 -7.95 5.62 10.96
C PHE A 59 -7.49 7.06 10.79
N ASP A 60 -7.71 7.61 9.60
CA ASP A 60 -7.71 9.05 9.43
C ASP A 60 -8.86 9.67 10.23
N TYR A 61 -8.66 10.87 10.75
CA TYR A 61 -9.66 11.56 11.55
C TYR A 61 -9.69 13.07 11.25
N ILE A 62 -10.82 13.70 11.56
CA ILE A 62 -10.99 15.14 11.41
C ILE A 62 -10.24 15.85 12.55
N GLY A 63 -9.45 16.85 12.18
CA GLY A 63 -8.70 17.67 13.12
C GLY A 63 -7.28 17.92 12.64
N GLU A 64 -6.37 17.05 12.96
CA GLU A 64 -4.94 17.17 12.64
C GLU A 64 -4.64 17.03 11.14
N PRO A 65 -4.52 18.13 10.38
CA PRO A 65 -4.41 18.06 8.92
C PRO A 65 -2.98 17.77 8.43
N THR A 66 -2.23 16.97 9.14
CA THR A 66 -0.88 16.54 8.74
C THR A 66 -0.95 15.61 7.53
N PRO A 67 -0.10 15.79 6.51
CA PRO A 67 1.05 16.72 6.43
C PRO A 67 0.75 18.12 5.88
N TYR A 68 -0.49 18.48 5.72
CA TYR A 68 -0.89 19.74 5.06
C TYR A 68 -1.15 20.90 6.03
N ASN A 69 -0.85 20.72 7.30
CA ASN A 69 -1.21 21.64 8.39
C ASN A 69 -0.60 23.05 8.27
N TRP A 70 0.48 23.23 7.58
CA TRP A 70 1.06 24.58 7.37
C TRP A 70 0.82 25.16 5.97
N GLN A 71 0.33 24.40 5.05
CA GLN A 71 0.12 24.88 3.67
C GLN A 71 -1.14 25.73 3.52
N GLY A 72 -2.02 25.73 4.52
CA GLY A 72 -3.25 26.52 4.48
C GLY A 72 -3.40 27.55 5.57
N THR A 73 -2.54 27.56 6.58
CA THR A 73 -2.58 28.49 7.70
C THR A 73 -1.61 29.64 7.56
N GLY A 74 -0.67 29.54 6.63
CA GLY A 74 0.33 30.54 6.43
C GLY A 74 -0.26 31.85 5.89
N ALA A 75 0.31 32.98 6.32
CA ALA A 75 0.03 34.31 5.80
C ALA A 75 0.15 34.41 4.25
N ASN A 76 0.64 33.36 3.61
CA ASN A 76 0.84 33.29 2.17
C ASN A 76 -0.31 32.61 1.41
N GLY A 77 -1.36 32.13 2.08
CA GLY A 77 -2.65 31.76 1.48
C GLY A 77 -2.60 30.97 0.16
N THR A 78 -1.60 30.11 -0.02
CA THR A 78 -1.40 29.39 -1.29
C THR A 78 -2.45 28.30 -1.52
N TRP A 79 -3.16 27.93 -0.48
CA TRP A 79 -4.23 26.94 -0.56
C TRP A 79 -5.54 27.58 -0.16
N PRO A 80 -6.52 27.66 -1.07
CA PRO A 80 -7.82 28.27 -0.77
C PRO A 80 -8.62 27.49 0.26
N ASN A 81 -8.32 26.20 0.42
CA ASN A 81 -8.98 25.33 1.37
C ASN A 81 -7.94 24.59 2.21
N ILE A 82 -7.97 24.79 3.51
CA ILE A 82 -7.15 24.07 4.46
C ILE A 82 -7.67 22.63 4.57
N ALA A 83 -6.80 21.66 4.44
CA ALA A 83 -7.12 20.29 4.78
C ALA A 83 -7.61 20.22 6.23
N LYS A 84 -8.64 19.46 6.50
CA LYS A 84 -9.25 19.34 7.83
C LYS A 84 -9.18 17.94 8.40
N ASN A 85 -8.58 17.05 7.66
CA ASN A 85 -8.46 15.64 7.98
C ASN A 85 -6.99 15.26 8.09
N SER A 86 -6.67 14.29 8.92
CA SER A 86 -5.36 13.65 8.92
C SER A 86 -5.21 12.76 7.68
N TYR A 87 -3.97 12.45 7.32
CA TYR A 87 -3.66 11.60 6.17
C TYR A 87 -2.67 10.49 6.51
N PHE A 88 -2.42 10.25 7.80
CA PHE A 88 -1.45 9.28 8.29
C PHE A 88 -2.08 7.99 8.85
N GLY A 89 -3.39 7.87 8.82
CA GLY A 89 -4.09 6.62 9.12
C GLY A 89 -3.76 5.51 8.11
N ILE A 90 -3.80 4.26 8.56
CA ILE A 90 -3.69 3.09 7.66
C ILE A 90 -5.02 2.75 6.99
N ILE A 91 -6.13 3.27 7.53
CA ILE A 91 -7.47 3.22 6.97
C ILE A 91 -7.95 4.67 6.84
N ASP A 92 -8.64 5.01 5.78
CA ASP A 92 -9.17 6.36 5.59
C ASP A 92 -10.44 6.61 6.42
N THR A 93 -10.94 7.85 6.40
CA THR A 93 -12.16 8.22 7.14
C THR A 93 -13.44 7.55 6.66
N ALA A 94 -13.44 6.98 5.47
CA ALA A 94 -14.55 6.21 4.92
C ALA A 94 -14.48 4.72 5.30
N GLY A 95 -13.40 4.30 5.97
CA GLY A 95 -13.18 2.90 6.32
C GLY A 95 -12.46 2.10 5.23
N ILE A 96 -11.91 2.76 4.21
CA ILE A 96 -11.22 2.10 3.11
C ILE A 96 -9.75 1.91 3.47
N PRO A 97 -9.22 0.66 3.44
CA PRO A 97 -7.81 0.39 3.69
C PRO A 97 -6.90 1.10 2.69
N LYS A 98 -5.80 1.68 3.19
CA LYS A 98 -4.71 2.20 2.37
C LYS A 98 -3.64 1.11 2.16
N ASP A 99 -2.69 1.34 1.26
CA ASP A 99 -1.65 0.33 0.97
C ASP A 99 -0.87 -0.09 2.23
N SER A 100 -0.59 0.82 3.16
CA SER A 100 0.10 0.49 4.42
C SER A 100 -0.69 -0.45 5.35
N HIS A 101 -2.02 -0.51 5.24
CA HIS A 101 -2.83 -1.48 5.97
C HIS A 101 -2.34 -2.91 5.67
N TYR A 102 -2.13 -3.22 4.41
CA TYR A 102 -1.72 -4.55 3.97
C TYR A 102 -0.28 -4.91 4.37
N LEU A 103 0.60 -3.92 4.56
CA LEU A 103 1.90 -4.17 5.18
C LEU A 103 1.73 -4.68 6.62
N TYR A 104 0.92 -4.00 7.43
CA TYR A 104 0.65 -4.44 8.81
C TYR A 104 -0.10 -5.77 8.84
N GLN A 105 -1.10 -5.94 7.98
CA GLN A 105 -1.86 -7.19 7.89
C GLN A 105 -0.96 -8.37 7.57
N SER A 106 -0.05 -8.24 6.61
CA SER A 106 0.89 -9.31 6.24
C SER A 106 1.86 -9.73 7.36
N GLN A 107 2.02 -8.88 8.40
CA GLN A 107 2.90 -9.16 9.52
C GLN A 107 2.17 -9.56 10.81
N TRP A 108 0.90 -9.20 10.95
CA TRP A 108 0.15 -9.34 12.20
C TRP A 108 -1.06 -10.26 12.13
N ASN A 109 -1.60 -10.53 10.95
CA ASN A 109 -2.83 -11.30 10.82
C ASN A 109 -2.57 -12.70 10.27
N ASP A 110 -2.55 -13.67 11.16
CA ASP A 110 -2.37 -15.10 10.81
C ASP A 110 -3.67 -15.78 10.33
N ASN A 111 -4.80 -15.06 10.32
CA ASN A 111 -6.10 -15.65 9.96
C ASN A 111 -6.47 -15.45 8.49
N GLU A 112 -5.81 -14.53 7.81
CA GLU A 112 -6.10 -14.20 6.41
C GLU A 112 -4.79 -14.09 5.63
N ASN A 113 -4.75 -14.68 4.46
CA ASN A 113 -3.59 -14.53 3.58
C ASN A 113 -3.63 -13.14 2.93
N THR A 114 -2.53 -12.43 3.00
CA THR A 114 -2.39 -11.10 2.41
C THR A 114 -1.70 -11.17 1.06
N LEU A 115 -2.28 -10.50 0.06
CA LEU A 115 -1.61 -10.28 -1.22
C LEU A 115 -2.02 -8.94 -1.82
N HIS A 116 -1.14 -7.95 -1.70
CA HIS A 116 -1.42 -6.61 -2.15
C HIS A 116 -0.27 -6.04 -2.97
N VAL A 117 -0.56 -5.65 -4.22
CA VAL A 117 0.43 -5.07 -5.14
C VAL A 117 0.27 -3.56 -5.25
N LEU A 118 1.38 -2.86 -5.22
CA LEU A 118 1.46 -1.44 -5.55
C LEU A 118 2.64 -1.17 -6.49
N PRO A 119 2.57 -0.11 -7.29
CA PRO A 119 1.58 0.97 -7.33
C PRO A 119 0.36 0.62 -8.22
N VAL A 120 -0.53 1.59 -8.39
CA VAL A 120 -1.45 1.61 -9.55
C VAL A 120 -0.62 1.60 -10.84
N TRP A 121 -1.11 0.93 -11.89
CA TRP A 121 -0.28 0.69 -13.08
C TRP A 121 -0.56 1.70 -14.21
N ASN A 122 -0.42 3.01 -13.89
CA ASN A 122 -0.56 4.13 -14.83
C ASN A 122 0.73 4.94 -14.88
N GLU A 123 1.25 5.23 -16.07
CA GLU A 123 2.54 5.90 -16.25
C GLU A 123 2.61 7.29 -15.60
N ASP A 124 1.49 8.01 -15.58
CA ASP A 124 1.40 9.34 -14.98
C ASP A 124 1.30 9.31 -13.45
N GLU A 125 1.01 8.17 -12.85
CA GLU A 125 0.90 7.96 -11.41
C GLU A 125 2.11 7.26 -10.77
N ILE A 126 3.01 6.71 -11.59
CA ILE A 126 4.18 5.99 -11.11
C ILE A 126 5.47 6.75 -11.41
N MET A 127 6.47 6.51 -10.58
CA MET A 127 7.81 7.02 -10.80
C MET A 127 8.65 5.97 -11.51
N LEU A 128 9.14 6.31 -12.69
CA LEU A 128 10.08 5.49 -13.43
C LEU A 128 11.52 5.93 -13.14
N ASP A 129 12.41 4.99 -13.01
CA ASP A 129 13.84 5.26 -12.95
C ASP A 129 14.39 5.69 -14.33
N ASN A 130 15.69 6.01 -14.38
CA ASN A 130 16.34 6.43 -15.62
C ASN A 130 16.35 5.35 -16.72
N SER A 131 16.04 4.11 -16.38
CA SER A 131 15.95 2.98 -17.33
C SER A 131 14.50 2.63 -17.72
N GLY A 132 13.54 3.43 -17.27
CA GLY A 132 12.11 3.23 -17.57
C GLY A 132 11.46 2.13 -16.73
N LYS A 133 12.03 1.81 -15.56
CA LYS A 133 11.48 0.81 -14.65
C LYS A 133 10.77 1.44 -13.47
N ALA A 134 9.66 0.83 -13.09
CA ALA A 134 8.93 1.11 -11.85
C ALA A 134 9.41 0.18 -10.73
N GLU A 135 9.44 0.69 -9.52
CA GLU A 135 9.52 -0.15 -8.33
C GLU A 135 8.12 -0.69 -8.01
N VAL A 136 7.97 -2.00 -8.05
CA VAL A 136 6.75 -2.70 -7.68
C VAL A 136 6.96 -3.35 -6.32
N VAL A 137 6.05 -3.12 -5.40
CA VAL A 137 6.07 -3.71 -4.06
C VAL A 137 4.88 -4.65 -3.92
N VAL A 138 5.09 -5.78 -3.27
CA VAL A 138 4.03 -6.72 -2.92
C VAL A 138 4.08 -6.99 -1.43
N TYR A 139 3.04 -6.59 -0.72
CA TYR A 139 2.81 -6.97 0.67
C TYR A 139 2.15 -8.34 0.70
N SER A 140 2.76 -9.28 1.37
CA SER A 140 2.25 -10.65 1.46
C SER A 140 2.88 -11.37 2.66
N ASP A 141 2.20 -12.38 3.15
CA ASP A 141 2.65 -13.37 4.13
C ASP A 141 2.98 -14.72 3.47
N ALA A 142 2.74 -14.86 2.16
CA ALA A 142 2.95 -16.10 1.43
C ALA A 142 4.45 -16.48 1.34
N PRO A 143 4.78 -17.78 1.41
CA PRO A 143 6.17 -18.24 1.25
C PRO A 143 6.80 -17.88 -0.10
N VAL A 144 6.00 -17.81 -1.17
CA VAL A 144 6.47 -17.44 -2.51
C VAL A 144 5.48 -16.48 -3.15
N VAL A 145 6.01 -15.37 -3.68
CA VAL A 145 5.25 -14.42 -4.50
C VAL A 145 5.82 -14.41 -5.90
N LYS A 146 4.94 -14.50 -6.91
CA LYS A 146 5.31 -14.33 -8.31
C LYS A 146 4.62 -13.13 -8.91
N LEU A 147 5.34 -12.39 -9.74
CA LEU A 147 4.84 -11.20 -10.42
C LEU A 147 4.73 -11.46 -11.91
N TYR A 148 3.60 -11.04 -12.46
CA TYR A 148 3.26 -11.21 -13.87
C TYR A 148 2.98 -9.83 -14.50
N LEU A 149 3.44 -9.64 -15.73
CA LEU A 149 3.08 -8.50 -16.55
C LEU A 149 2.48 -9.03 -17.85
N ASN A 150 1.24 -8.64 -18.14
CA ASN A 150 0.48 -9.11 -19.29
C ASN A 150 0.44 -10.66 -19.41
N GLY A 151 0.27 -11.32 -18.25
CA GLY A 151 0.19 -12.79 -18.15
C GLY A 151 1.53 -13.53 -18.23
N LYS A 152 2.64 -12.81 -18.41
CA LYS A 152 3.98 -13.40 -18.42
C LYS A 152 4.64 -13.21 -17.05
N GLU A 153 5.15 -14.28 -16.45
CA GLU A 153 5.96 -14.20 -15.23
C GLU A 153 7.23 -13.39 -15.52
N ILE A 154 7.45 -12.36 -14.71
CA ILE A 154 8.59 -11.44 -14.80
C ILE A 154 9.52 -11.49 -13.61
N GLY A 155 9.06 -12.10 -12.52
CA GLY A 155 9.87 -12.24 -11.31
C GLY A 155 9.20 -13.08 -10.25
N SER A 156 10.00 -13.54 -9.30
CA SER A 156 9.54 -14.26 -8.11
C SER A 156 10.35 -13.84 -6.89
N ALA A 157 9.73 -13.87 -5.73
CA ALA A 157 10.38 -13.66 -4.44
C ALA A 157 10.02 -14.79 -3.49
N THR A 158 10.97 -15.23 -2.69
CA THR A 158 10.76 -16.27 -1.69
C THR A 158 10.95 -15.67 -0.30
N ALA A 159 10.00 -15.89 0.57
CA ALA A 159 10.08 -15.54 1.97
C ALA A 159 10.70 -16.68 2.79
N THR A 160 11.41 -16.30 3.83
CA THR A 160 11.83 -17.21 4.91
C THR A 160 11.22 -16.69 6.20
N HIS A 161 10.45 -17.53 6.88
CA HIS A 161 9.96 -17.17 8.20
C HIS A 161 11.13 -17.08 9.17
N THR A 162 11.18 -15.98 9.92
CA THR A 162 12.19 -15.74 10.96
C THR A 162 11.50 -15.62 12.29
N ASP A 163 11.75 -16.58 13.19
CA ASP A 163 11.24 -16.54 14.55
C ASP A 163 11.90 -15.40 15.34
N THR A 164 11.11 -14.71 16.14
CA THR A 164 11.57 -13.69 17.07
C THR A 164 10.98 -13.93 18.45
N PRO A 165 11.50 -13.30 19.51
CA PRO A 165 10.92 -13.45 20.86
C PRO A 165 9.45 -13.06 20.99
N THR A 166 8.96 -12.21 20.09
CA THR A 166 7.59 -11.69 20.11
C THR A 166 6.72 -12.24 18.99
N GLY A 167 7.13 -13.33 18.33
CA GLY A 167 6.42 -13.93 17.21
C GLY A 167 7.37 -14.26 16.08
N GLY A 168 7.14 -13.74 14.89
CA GLY A 168 8.01 -13.92 13.76
C GLY A 168 7.60 -12.99 12.62
N TYR A 169 8.36 -13.01 11.54
CA TYR A 169 8.07 -12.24 10.35
C TYR A 169 8.49 -12.97 9.08
N GLN A 170 7.85 -12.65 7.98
CA GLN A 170 8.27 -13.09 6.67
C GLN A 170 9.40 -12.19 6.16
N ASN A 171 10.49 -12.80 5.77
CA ASN A 171 11.68 -12.13 5.26
C ASN A 171 11.86 -12.51 3.80
N TYR A 172 11.46 -11.62 2.89
CA TYR A 172 11.60 -11.83 1.45
C TYR A 172 13.05 -11.66 1.02
N THR A 173 13.62 -12.72 0.51
CA THR A 173 14.96 -12.73 -0.07
C THR A 173 14.91 -12.48 -1.57
N SER A 174 16.06 -12.20 -2.16
CA SER A 174 16.21 -12.00 -3.59
C SER A 174 15.72 -13.21 -4.39
N GLY A 175 14.90 -12.96 -5.39
CA GLY A 175 14.50 -13.92 -6.41
C GLY A 175 14.71 -13.33 -7.81
N THR A 176 14.16 -13.97 -8.83
CA THR A 176 14.24 -13.46 -10.20
C THR A 176 13.50 -12.13 -10.30
N GLY A 177 14.16 -11.10 -10.80
CA GLY A 177 13.61 -9.76 -10.94
C GLY A 177 13.48 -8.94 -9.64
N CYS A 178 13.83 -9.53 -8.51
CA CYS A 178 13.80 -8.83 -7.23
C CYS A 178 14.85 -7.72 -7.15
N PHE A 179 14.46 -6.66 -6.47
CA PHE A 179 15.38 -5.64 -6.02
C PHE A 179 16.25 -6.20 -4.90
N ASP A 180 17.55 -5.93 -4.94
CA ASP A 180 18.47 -6.35 -3.87
C ASP A 180 18.22 -5.54 -2.59
N SER A 181 17.33 -6.05 -1.76
CA SER A 181 16.96 -5.44 -0.47
C SER A 181 18.12 -5.41 0.53
N SER A 182 19.20 -6.17 0.30
CA SER A 182 20.38 -6.15 1.16
C SER A 182 21.10 -4.79 1.17
N LYS A 183 20.81 -3.94 0.19
CA LYS A 183 21.34 -2.57 0.08
C LYS A 183 20.45 -1.50 0.66
N ALA A 184 19.20 -1.80 0.96
CA ALA A 184 18.28 -0.91 1.62
C ALA A 184 18.19 -1.32 3.09
N ASN A 185 18.46 -0.49 4.01
CA ASN A 185 18.37 -0.50 5.48
C ASN A 185 17.75 -1.74 6.22
N GLY A 186 17.77 -2.93 5.67
CA GLY A 186 17.35 -4.20 6.29
C GLY A 186 15.82 -4.38 6.47
N HIS A 187 15.05 -3.31 6.51
CA HIS A 187 13.62 -3.34 6.82
C HIS A 187 12.73 -3.66 5.62
N THR A 188 13.21 -3.41 4.41
CA THR A 188 12.50 -3.67 3.15
C THR A 188 12.36 -5.15 2.82
N SER A 189 12.97 -6.02 3.60
CA SER A 189 12.77 -7.47 3.47
C SER A 189 11.43 -7.97 4.03
N LEU A 190 10.66 -7.12 4.71
CA LEU A 190 9.31 -7.45 5.16
C LEU A 190 8.29 -7.52 4.01
N TYR A 191 8.67 -7.14 2.81
CA TYR A 191 7.86 -7.22 1.61
C TYR A 191 8.69 -7.49 0.36
N ALA A 192 8.08 -8.08 -0.65
CA ALA A 192 8.74 -8.32 -1.94
C ALA A 192 8.83 -7.03 -2.76
N THR A 193 9.97 -6.81 -3.43
CA THR A 193 10.23 -5.63 -4.26
C THR A 193 10.82 -6.03 -5.61
N PHE A 194 10.28 -5.49 -6.69
CA PHE A 194 10.70 -5.79 -8.05
C PHE A 194 11.00 -4.51 -8.83
N GLN A 195 11.94 -4.56 -9.76
CA GLN A 195 12.19 -3.48 -10.74
C GLN A 195 11.60 -3.88 -12.10
N VAL A 196 10.47 -3.32 -12.45
CA VAL A 196 9.64 -3.73 -13.58
C VAL A 196 9.68 -2.69 -14.69
N PRO A 197 10.09 -3.03 -15.93
CA PRO A 197 9.89 -2.15 -17.07
C PRO A 197 8.40 -1.82 -17.22
N TYR A 198 8.09 -0.53 -17.38
CA TYR A 198 6.71 -0.14 -17.57
C TYR A 198 6.22 -0.55 -18.97
N GLU A 199 5.13 -1.27 -18.99
CA GLU A 199 4.35 -1.58 -20.18
C GLU A 199 2.87 -1.43 -19.86
N VAL A 200 2.11 -0.90 -20.79
CA VAL A 200 0.65 -0.81 -20.69
C VAL A 200 0.04 -2.21 -20.56
N GLY A 201 -0.88 -2.37 -19.63
CA GLY A 201 -1.58 -3.64 -19.45
C GLY A 201 -1.85 -3.99 -18.00
N THR A 202 -1.70 -5.25 -17.65
CA THR A 202 -2.05 -5.82 -16.36
C THR A 202 -0.80 -6.28 -15.62
N LEU A 203 -0.59 -5.73 -14.44
CA LEU A 203 0.38 -6.20 -13.46
C LEU A 203 -0.37 -7.05 -12.42
N GLU A 204 0.04 -8.29 -12.23
CA GLU A 204 -0.61 -9.24 -11.33
C GLU A 204 0.41 -9.90 -10.41
N ALA A 205 0.12 -9.93 -9.11
CA ALA A 205 0.85 -10.74 -8.15
C ALA A 205 0.06 -12.01 -7.84
N LYS A 206 0.77 -13.11 -7.60
CA LYS A 206 0.21 -14.39 -7.15
C LYS A 206 1.01 -14.93 -5.98
N ALA A 207 0.29 -15.48 -5.01
CA ALA A 207 0.82 -16.11 -3.82
C ALA A 207 0.88 -17.63 -3.99
N PHE A 208 1.96 -18.24 -3.50
CA PHE A 208 2.14 -19.69 -3.58
C PHE A 208 2.69 -20.24 -2.25
N GLU A 209 2.38 -21.49 -2.01
CA GLU A 209 3.00 -22.28 -0.96
C GLU A 209 4.52 -22.39 -1.16
N ALA A 210 5.23 -22.92 -0.17
CA ALA A 210 6.68 -23.07 -0.20
C ALA A 210 7.22 -23.91 -1.37
N ASP A 211 6.36 -24.71 -2.01
CA ASP A 211 6.71 -25.47 -3.21
C ASP A 211 6.81 -24.59 -4.47
N GLY A 212 6.33 -23.35 -4.39
CA GLY A 212 6.29 -22.39 -5.51
C GLY A 212 5.36 -22.79 -6.66
N VAL A 213 4.48 -23.75 -6.45
CA VAL A 213 3.57 -24.32 -7.47
C VAL A 213 2.11 -24.28 -7.02
N THR A 214 1.84 -24.60 -5.76
CA THR A 214 0.49 -24.59 -5.20
C THR A 214 0.08 -23.15 -4.91
N GLU A 215 -0.86 -22.63 -5.71
CA GLU A 215 -1.36 -21.24 -5.59
C GLU A 215 -2.29 -21.09 -4.38
N ILE A 216 -2.02 -20.08 -3.55
CA ILE A 216 -2.89 -19.62 -2.46
C ILE A 216 -3.89 -18.64 -3.09
N LYS A 217 -5.16 -19.03 -3.19
CA LYS A 217 -6.19 -18.26 -3.94
C LYS A 217 -7.06 -17.38 -3.06
N ASP A 218 -7.19 -17.75 -1.78
CA ASP A 218 -7.99 -16.98 -0.83
C ASP A 218 -7.09 -15.96 -0.15
N THR A 219 -6.95 -14.81 -0.81
CA THR A 219 -6.08 -13.72 -0.36
C THR A 219 -6.87 -12.42 -0.27
N ASP A 220 -6.57 -11.61 0.75
CA ASP A 220 -7.08 -10.25 0.90
C ASP A 220 -6.06 -9.23 0.38
N GLY A 221 -6.58 -8.17 -0.25
CA GLY A 221 -5.81 -7.12 -0.87
C GLY A 221 -6.01 -7.04 -2.39
N ARG A 222 -5.46 -5.99 -2.97
CA ARG A 222 -5.45 -5.82 -4.43
C ARG A 222 -4.25 -6.56 -5.03
N ASN A 223 -4.48 -7.68 -5.67
CA ASN A 223 -3.41 -8.46 -6.31
C ASN A 223 -3.24 -8.14 -7.82
N VAL A 224 -4.10 -7.30 -8.39
CA VAL A 224 -4.05 -6.86 -9.79
C VAL A 224 -4.07 -5.35 -9.88
N ALA A 225 -3.19 -4.77 -10.68
CA ALA A 225 -3.19 -3.37 -11.05
C ALA A 225 -3.19 -3.27 -12.58
N GLU A 226 -4.16 -2.56 -13.14
CA GLU A 226 -4.34 -2.42 -14.59
C GLU A 226 -4.08 -0.99 -15.04
N THR A 227 -3.51 -0.85 -16.23
CA THR A 227 -3.47 0.45 -16.88
C THR A 227 -4.89 0.84 -17.27
N THR A 228 -5.36 1.96 -16.73
CA THR A 228 -6.70 2.48 -16.97
C THR A 228 -6.69 3.59 -18.03
N GLY A 229 -7.81 3.74 -18.70
CA GLY A 229 -8.08 4.87 -19.56
C GLY A 229 -8.57 6.08 -18.74
N LYS A 230 -8.98 7.12 -19.46
CA LYS A 230 -9.58 8.29 -18.82
C LYS A 230 -10.90 7.90 -18.15
N GLY A 231 -11.10 8.35 -16.91
CA GLY A 231 -12.34 8.16 -16.16
C GLY A 231 -13.55 8.66 -16.97
N SER A 232 -14.57 7.83 -17.10
CA SER A 232 -15.73 8.08 -17.96
C SER A 232 -17.07 7.60 -17.39
N LYS A 233 -17.02 6.77 -16.35
CA LYS A 233 -18.22 6.22 -15.71
C LYS A 233 -18.09 6.33 -14.19
N LEU A 234 -19.23 6.33 -13.52
CA LEU A 234 -19.34 6.07 -12.10
C LEU A 234 -19.90 4.66 -11.91
N THR A 235 -19.25 3.87 -11.07
CA THR A 235 -19.79 2.60 -10.56
C THR A 235 -20.26 2.81 -9.14
N VAL A 236 -21.32 2.13 -8.76
CA VAL A 236 -21.94 2.27 -7.45
C VAL A 236 -22.17 0.89 -6.87
N LYS A 237 -21.65 0.65 -5.68
CA LYS A 237 -21.78 -0.61 -4.95
C LYS A 237 -22.25 -0.33 -3.54
N ALA A 238 -23.37 -0.93 -3.14
CA ALA A 238 -23.82 -0.91 -1.77
C ALA A 238 -23.35 -2.18 -1.04
N ASP A 239 -23.02 -2.05 0.25
CA ASP A 239 -22.64 -3.17 1.12
C ASP A 239 -23.79 -4.16 1.33
N ARG A 240 -25.03 -3.69 1.19
CA ARG A 240 -26.26 -4.49 1.33
C ARG A 240 -27.37 -3.97 0.43
N SER A 241 -28.26 -4.85 0.01
CA SER A 241 -29.38 -4.51 -0.87
C SER A 241 -30.66 -4.08 -0.12
N GLU A 242 -30.73 -4.35 1.19
CA GLU A 242 -31.90 -4.08 2.04
C GLU A 242 -31.46 -3.48 3.37
N ILE A 243 -32.23 -2.53 3.86
CA ILE A 243 -32.10 -1.93 5.19
C ILE A 243 -33.45 -1.93 5.92
N THR A 244 -33.42 -1.95 7.23
CA THR A 244 -34.61 -1.83 8.08
C THR A 244 -35.03 -0.35 8.18
N ALA A 245 -36.28 -0.03 7.92
CA ALA A 245 -36.79 1.34 8.01
C ALA A 245 -37.05 1.77 9.46
N ASP A 246 -36.04 1.70 10.33
CA ASP A 246 -36.10 2.02 11.75
C ASP A 246 -35.46 3.37 12.12
N GLY A 247 -34.90 4.07 11.14
CA GLY A 247 -34.18 5.32 11.31
C GLY A 247 -32.79 5.18 11.92
N LYS A 248 -32.25 3.96 12.02
CA LYS A 248 -30.93 3.65 12.60
C LYS A 248 -30.09 2.78 11.68
N ASP A 249 -30.73 1.88 10.93
CA ASP A 249 -30.04 0.98 10.01
C ASP A 249 -29.50 1.75 8.81
N LEU A 250 -28.26 1.42 8.39
CA LEU A 250 -27.52 2.14 7.37
C LEU A 250 -27.02 1.18 6.31
N SER A 251 -26.90 1.66 5.08
CA SER A 251 -26.09 1.04 4.04
C SER A 251 -24.97 1.98 3.62
N PHE A 252 -23.78 1.42 3.47
CA PHE A 252 -22.62 2.14 2.95
C PHE A 252 -22.57 1.96 1.43
N VAL A 253 -22.33 3.05 0.73
CA VAL A 253 -22.31 3.06 -0.73
C VAL A 253 -20.94 3.53 -1.19
N GLU A 254 -20.22 2.66 -1.86
CA GLU A 254 -18.97 2.97 -2.55
C GLU A 254 -19.28 3.49 -3.95
N ILE A 255 -18.60 4.56 -4.33
CA ILE A 255 -18.75 5.20 -5.65
C ILE A 255 -17.38 5.36 -6.25
N ASP A 256 -17.10 4.65 -7.33
CA ASP A 256 -15.83 4.65 -8.02
C ASP A 256 -15.90 5.33 -9.37
N VAL A 257 -14.78 5.90 -9.78
CA VAL A 257 -14.61 6.43 -11.13
C VAL A 257 -13.88 5.41 -11.96
N THR A 258 -14.56 4.89 -12.98
CA THR A 258 -13.97 3.89 -13.87
C THR A 258 -13.79 4.40 -15.28
N ASP A 259 -12.89 3.80 -16.04
CA ASP A 259 -12.74 4.05 -17.46
C ASP A 259 -13.92 3.45 -18.27
N ARG A 260 -13.84 3.56 -19.59
CA ARG A 260 -14.88 3.03 -20.49
C ARG A 260 -15.08 1.52 -20.35
N ASP A 261 -14.00 0.80 -20.03
CA ASP A 261 -13.97 -0.66 -19.92
C ASP A 261 -14.30 -1.15 -18.50
N GLY A 262 -14.52 -0.22 -17.56
CA GLY A 262 -14.90 -0.51 -16.19
C GLY A 262 -13.72 -0.72 -15.24
N ARG A 263 -12.50 -0.35 -15.65
CA ARG A 263 -11.30 -0.41 -14.80
C ARG A 263 -11.20 0.85 -13.93
N GLU A 264 -10.80 0.68 -12.68
CA GLU A 264 -10.60 1.69 -11.65
C GLU A 264 -9.21 2.34 -11.73
#